data_a87cdee89f36d0ef9b84d2a492810e0c
#
_entry.id   a87cdee89f36d0ef9b84d2a492810e0c
#
_cell.length_a   1.000
_cell.length_b   1.000
_cell.length_c   1.000
_cell.angle_alpha   90.00
_cell.angle_beta   90.00
_cell.angle_gamma   90.00
#
_symmetry.space_group_name_H-M   'P 1'
#
loop_
_entity.id
_entity.type
_entity.pdbx_description
1 polymer ?
#
loop_
_entity_poly.entity_id
_entity_poly.type
_entity_poly.pdbx_seq_one_letter_code
_entity_poly.pdbx_strand_id
1 'polypeptide(L)'
;MTETPIYFTLFKIVVIGSQSAGKSSVLEKIVGKNFLPTGNGCVTKRPLHLNLFQSDQSSAKISYYDPEKESEVKKNNLNLTELAEVITQANSFQDSNRFTPEPINVSISGPQNPDLTLIDFPGVVADPNEREIIINMIKPNINKDTSIILAVSR
;
A
#
# COMPACT_ATOMS: atom_id res chain seq x y z
N MET A 1 -6.49 6.28 41.71
CA MET A 1 -6.98 6.53 40.37
C MET A 1 -6.26 5.62 39.39
N THR A 2 -6.92 4.62 38.90
CA THR A 2 -6.44 3.81 37.81
C THR A 2 -6.78 4.54 36.52
N GLU A 3 -5.77 5.06 35.83
CA GLU A 3 -5.96 5.58 34.47
C GLU A 3 -6.34 4.40 33.57
N THR A 4 -7.53 4.47 33.02
CA THR A 4 -7.97 3.53 31.98
C THR A 4 -7.08 3.79 30.78
N PRO A 5 -6.29 2.82 30.30
CA PRO A 5 -5.48 3.05 29.12
C PRO A 5 -6.40 3.38 27.94
N ILE A 6 -6.18 4.54 27.34
CA ILE A 6 -6.86 4.92 26.11
C ILE A 6 -6.28 4.05 25.00
N TYR A 7 -6.98 2.99 24.66
CA TYR A 7 -6.66 2.19 23.49
C TYR A 7 -7.06 2.98 22.24
N PHE A 8 -6.11 3.62 21.60
CA PHE A 8 -6.32 4.12 20.25
C PHE A 8 -6.44 2.90 19.32
N THR A 9 -7.64 2.56 18.95
CA THR A 9 -7.88 1.59 17.90
C THR A 9 -7.46 2.24 16.58
N LEU A 10 -6.30 1.86 16.06
CA LEU A 10 -5.84 2.29 14.76
C LEU A 10 -6.69 1.60 13.69
N PHE A 11 -7.63 2.35 13.13
CA PHE A 11 -8.38 1.90 11.97
C PHE A 11 -7.48 1.91 10.74
N LYS A 12 -7.56 0.84 9.97
CA LYS A 12 -6.93 0.75 8.66
C LYS A 12 -7.98 0.69 7.57
N ILE A 13 -7.72 1.36 6.47
CA ILE A 13 -8.54 1.28 5.26
C ILE A 13 -7.91 0.25 4.34
N VAL A 14 -8.69 -0.78 4.00
CA VAL A 14 -8.30 -1.83 3.06
C VAL A 14 -8.94 -1.52 1.72
N VAL A 15 -8.14 -1.28 0.69
CA VAL A 15 -8.59 -0.91 -0.65
C VAL A 15 -8.60 -2.13 -1.55
N ILE A 16 -9.77 -2.48 -2.07
CA ILE A 16 -9.99 -3.63 -2.93
C ILE A 16 -10.71 -3.18 -4.21
N GLY A 17 -10.42 -3.83 -5.32
CA GLY A 17 -11.11 -3.57 -6.57
C GLY A 17 -10.53 -4.38 -7.72
N SER A 18 -11.23 -4.39 -8.85
CA SER A 18 -10.72 -5.01 -10.06
C SER A 18 -9.51 -4.25 -10.61
N GLN A 19 -8.68 -4.95 -11.37
CA GLN A 19 -7.65 -4.32 -12.18
C GLN A 19 -8.31 -3.26 -13.08
N SER A 20 -7.73 -2.07 -13.19
CA SER A 20 -8.29 -0.94 -13.95
C SER A 20 -9.53 -0.26 -13.34
N ALA A 21 -9.91 -0.54 -12.11
CA ALA A 21 -11.03 0.14 -11.44
C ALA A 21 -10.74 1.59 -11.00
N GLY A 22 -9.49 2.04 -11.09
CA GLY A 22 -9.07 3.38 -10.64
C GLY A 22 -8.65 3.45 -9.18
N LYS A 23 -8.25 2.32 -8.55
CA LYS A 23 -7.81 2.28 -7.15
C LYS A 23 -6.68 3.25 -6.84
N SER A 24 -5.64 3.31 -7.69
CA SER A 24 -4.51 4.23 -7.52
C SER A 24 -4.94 5.69 -7.48
N SER A 25 -5.86 6.09 -8.34
CA SER A 25 -6.40 7.46 -8.36
C SER A 25 -7.19 7.79 -7.09
N VAL A 26 -7.93 6.83 -6.56
CA VAL A 26 -8.68 6.98 -5.30
C VAL A 26 -7.70 7.13 -4.13
N LEU A 27 -6.64 6.32 -4.08
CA LEU A 27 -5.60 6.40 -3.06
C LEU A 27 -4.92 7.77 -3.06
N GLU A 28 -4.50 8.26 -4.21
CA GLU A 28 -3.86 9.56 -4.33
C GLU A 28 -4.78 10.72 -3.94
N LYS A 29 -6.08 10.60 -4.19
CA LYS A 29 -7.07 11.58 -3.72
C LYS A 29 -7.24 11.55 -2.20
N ILE A 30 -7.26 10.39 -1.58
CA ILE A 30 -7.33 10.25 -0.11
C ILE A 30 -6.09 10.85 0.54
N VAL A 31 -4.92 10.55 0.01
CA VAL A 31 -3.63 11.05 0.51
C VAL A 31 -3.45 12.55 0.21
N GLY A 32 -4.09 13.06 -0.86
CA GLY A 32 -3.93 14.44 -1.33
C GLY A 32 -2.59 14.71 -2.03
N LYS A 33 -1.90 13.65 -2.45
CA LYS A 33 -0.58 13.73 -3.09
C LYS A 33 -0.43 12.66 -4.16
N ASN A 34 0.28 12.98 -5.23
CA ASN A 34 0.66 12.02 -6.25
C ASN A 34 1.98 11.37 -5.83
N PHE A 35 1.94 10.09 -5.54
CA PHE A 35 3.10 9.33 -5.07
C PHE A 35 3.20 7.93 -5.69
N LEU A 36 2.15 7.51 -6.40
CA LEU A 36 2.13 6.23 -7.09
C LEU A 36 2.75 6.35 -8.48
N PRO A 37 3.36 5.28 -8.98
CA PRO A 37 3.85 5.26 -10.35
C PRO A 37 2.73 5.53 -11.35
N THR A 38 2.99 6.37 -12.33
CA THR A 38 2.08 6.69 -13.42
C THR A 38 2.50 5.98 -14.69
N GLY A 39 1.54 5.51 -15.49
CA GLY A 39 1.79 4.93 -16.81
C GLY A 39 1.10 3.58 -17.05
N ASN A 40 0.98 3.26 -18.33
CA ASN A 40 0.46 1.96 -18.77
C ASN A 40 1.50 0.88 -18.49
N GLY A 41 1.23 -0.03 -17.58
CA GLY A 41 2.08 -1.17 -17.27
C GLY A 41 2.59 -1.26 -15.83
N CYS A 42 2.30 -0.28 -14.98
CA CYS A 42 2.57 -0.42 -13.57
C CYS A 42 1.47 -1.28 -12.92
N VAL A 43 1.68 -2.59 -12.92
CA VAL A 43 0.79 -3.54 -12.28
C VAL A 43 1.23 -3.73 -10.84
N THR A 44 0.34 -3.51 -9.89
CA THR A 44 0.59 -3.81 -8.48
C THR A 44 0.61 -5.32 -8.28
N LYS A 45 1.75 -5.86 -7.88
CA LYS A 45 1.98 -7.31 -7.70
C LYS A 45 2.09 -7.75 -6.26
N ARG A 46 2.08 -6.81 -5.34
CA ARG A 46 2.22 -7.03 -3.91
C ARG A 46 1.44 -5.96 -3.13
N PRO A 47 1.01 -6.27 -1.89
CA PRO A 47 0.31 -5.28 -1.08
C PRO A 47 1.17 -4.04 -0.83
N LEU A 48 0.54 -2.87 -0.87
CA LEU A 48 1.14 -1.60 -0.45
C LEU A 48 0.56 -1.21 0.90
N HIS A 49 1.38 -1.24 1.94
CA HIS A 49 1.04 -0.74 3.26
C HIS A 49 1.50 0.71 3.37
N LEU A 50 0.56 1.63 3.43
CA LEU A 50 0.82 3.06 3.49
C LEU A 50 0.44 3.60 4.86
N ASN A 51 1.41 4.18 5.56
CA ASN A 51 1.22 4.91 6.79
C ASN A 51 1.42 6.39 6.56
N LEU A 52 0.38 7.17 6.80
CA LEU A 52 0.43 8.62 6.80
C LEU A 52 0.44 9.12 8.22
N PHE A 53 1.24 10.13 8.51
CA PHE A 53 1.23 10.80 9.81
C PHE A 53 1.64 12.26 9.70
N GLN A 54 1.14 13.04 10.65
CA GLN A 54 1.47 14.44 10.75
C GLN A 54 2.88 14.62 11.33
N SER A 55 3.65 15.52 10.72
CA SER A 55 4.98 15.94 11.17
C SER A 55 5.31 17.32 10.59
N ASP A 56 6.11 18.07 11.29
CA ASP A 56 6.58 19.38 10.80
C ASP A 56 7.47 19.26 9.55
N GLN A 57 8.06 18.10 9.33
CA GLN A 57 8.91 17.83 8.17
C GLN A 57 8.24 16.85 7.21
N SER A 58 8.30 17.17 5.92
CA SER A 58 7.86 16.29 4.85
C SER A 58 8.97 15.31 4.50
N SER A 59 8.68 14.01 4.60
CA SER A 59 9.61 12.94 4.26
C SER A 59 8.85 11.67 3.90
N ALA A 60 9.45 10.85 3.05
CA ALA A 60 8.96 9.51 2.78
C ALA A 60 10.04 8.45 3.07
N LYS A 61 9.57 7.30 3.53
CA LYS A 61 10.39 6.10 3.78
C LYS A 61 9.73 4.90 3.11
N ILE A 62 10.55 3.98 2.64
CA ILE A 62 10.08 2.75 2.03
C ILE A 62 10.93 1.57 2.49
N SER A 63 10.29 0.43 2.72
CA SER A 63 10.98 -0.85 2.88
C SER A 63 10.21 -1.96 2.20
N TYR A 64 10.93 -2.91 1.63
CA TYR A 64 10.37 -4.11 1.02
C TYR A 64 11.44 -5.19 0.92
N TYR A 65 11.01 -6.45 0.86
CA TYR A 65 11.91 -7.56 0.56
C TYR A 65 12.10 -7.70 -0.95
N ASP A 66 13.36 -7.71 -1.41
CA ASP A 66 13.73 -7.94 -2.80
C ASP A 66 14.05 -9.43 -2.99
N PRO A 67 13.19 -10.19 -3.68
CA PRO A 67 13.39 -11.62 -3.84
C PRO A 67 14.56 -11.99 -4.76
N GLU A 68 15.01 -11.07 -5.62
CA GLU A 68 16.16 -11.31 -6.52
C GLU A 68 17.47 -11.12 -5.79
N LYS A 69 17.52 -10.22 -4.83
CA LYS A 69 18.69 -9.96 -3.98
C LYS A 69 18.66 -10.74 -2.67
N GLU A 70 17.55 -11.43 -2.40
CA GLU A 70 17.30 -12.15 -1.14
C GLU A 70 17.58 -11.28 0.11
N SER A 71 17.19 -10.00 0.02
CA SER A 71 17.49 -9.02 1.07
C SER A 71 16.40 -7.97 1.21
N GLU A 72 16.33 -7.37 2.40
CA GLU A 72 15.46 -6.23 2.63
C GLU A 72 16.08 -4.94 2.09
N VAL A 73 15.30 -4.19 1.33
CA VAL A 73 15.65 -2.85 0.84
C VAL A 73 14.97 -1.82 1.74
N LYS A 74 15.76 -0.86 2.23
CA LYS A 74 15.26 0.28 3.03
C LYS A 74 15.82 1.58 2.44
N LYS A 75 14.94 2.56 2.25
CA LYS A 75 15.30 3.91 1.83
C LYS A 75 14.55 4.95 2.65
N ASN A 76 15.26 5.99 3.05
CA ASN A 76 14.75 7.08 3.90
C ASN A 76 14.92 8.42 3.18
N ASN A 77 14.22 9.43 3.68
CA ASN A 77 14.34 10.82 3.21
C ASN A 77 14.10 10.98 1.69
N LEU A 78 13.10 10.25 1.18
CA LEU A 78 12.71 10.32 -0.23
C LEU A 78 11.74 11.48 -0.44
N ASN A 79 11.83 12.13 -1.61
CA ASN A 79 10.75 12.92 -2.14
C ASN A 79 9.72 12.01 -2.85
N LEU A 80 8.57 12.56 -3.25
CA LEU A 80 7.49 11.75 -3.84
C LEU A 80 7.83 11.16 -5.21
N THR A 81 8.69 11.82 -5.99
CA THR A 81 9.15 11.30 -7.29
C THR A 81 10.06 10.09 -7.08
N GLU A 82 11.04 10.22 -6.19
CA GLU A 82 11.92 9.12 -5.81
C GLU A 82 11.15 7.94 -5.21
N LEU A 83 10.13 8.23 -4.38
CA LEU A 83 9.26 7.20 -3.82
C LEU A 83 8.53 6.42 -4.92
N ALA A 84 7.95 7.10 -5.91
CA ALA A 84 7.28 6.45 -7.05
C ALA A 84 8.22 5.53 -7.85
N GLU A 85 9.46 5.96 -8.06
CA GLU A 85 10.49 5.16 -8.73
C GLU A 85 10.82 3.88 -7.95
N VAL A 86 10.98 3.99 -6.63
CA VAL A 86 11.28 2.84 -5.77
C VAL A 86 10.09 1.89 -5.67
N ILE A 87 8.85 2.39 -5.64
CA ILE A 87 7.64 1.55 -5.69
C ILE A 87 7.60 0.76 -7.02
N THR A 88 7.97 1.41 -8.14
CA THR A 88 8.07 0.74 -9.44
C THR A 88 9.09 -0.40 -9.40
N GLN A 89 10.27 -0.15 -8.86
CA GLN A 89 11.32 -1.17 -8.69
C GLN A 89 10.85 -2.33 -7.81
N ALA A 90 10.17 -2.03 -6.71
CA ALA A 90 9.64 -3.03 -5.78
C ALA A 90 8.57 -3.95 -6.41
N ASN A 91 7.89 -3.50 -7.45
CA ASN A 91 6.92 -4.29 -8.23
C ASN A 91 7.53 -4.97 -9.47
N SER A 92 8.80 -4.71 -9.77
CA SER A 92 9.48 -5.29 -10.93
C SER A 92 10.15 -6.60 -10.54
N PHE A 93 9.58 -7.73 -10.95
CA PHE A 93 10.15 -9.07 -10.81
C PHE A 93 10.54 -9.62 -12.17
N GLN A 94 11.56 -10.46 -12.24
CA GLN A 94 11.91 -11.20 -13.45
C GLN A 94 10.75 -12.08 -13.92
N ASP A 95 10.05 -12.72 -13.00
CA ASP A 95 8.79 -13.40 -13.29
C ASP A 95 7.65 -12.38 -13.34
N SER A 96 7.28 -11.97 -14.54
CA SER A 96 6.23 -10.96 -14.77
C SER A 96 4.84 -11.39 -14.29
N ASN A 97 4.61 -12.68 -14.07
CA ASN A 97 3.31 -13.23 -13.64
C ASN A 97 3.24 -13.52 -12.14
N ARG A 98 4.28 -13.19 -11.38
CA ARG A 98 4.34 -13.52 -9.96
C ARG A 98 3.66 -12.45 -9.12
N PHE A 99 2.74 -12.89 -8.25
CA PHE A 99 2.26 -12.11 -7.11
C PHE A 99 2.99 -12.58 -5.83
N THR A 100 3.23 -11.68 -4.90
CA THR A 100 3.80 -12.01 -3.59
C THR A 100 3.00 -11.37 -2.47
N PRO A 101 2.77 -12.08 -1.35
CA PRO A 101 2.08 -11.52 -0.18
C PRO A 101 2.95 -10.56 0.62
N GLU A 102 4.26 -10.52 0.37
CA GLU A 102 5.18 -9.62 1.08
C GLU A 102 4.94 -8.17 0.70
N PRO A 103 4.60 -7.29 1.67
CA PRO A 103 4.18 -5.94 1.36
C PRO A 103 5.35 -5.01 1.02
N ILE A 104 5.02 -3.94 0.31
CA ILE A 104 5.82 -2.71 0.28
C ILE A 104 5.33 -1.85 1.44
N ASN A 105 6.20 -1.51 2.36
CA ASN A 105 5.88 -0.63 3.48
C ASN A 105 6.33 0.79 3.16
N VAL A 106 5.40 1.72 3.14
CA VAL A 106 5.63 3.15 2.87
C VAL A 106 5.14 3.97 4.04
N SER A 107 5.94 4.93 4.48
CA SER A 107 5.55 5.93 5.47
C SER A 107 5.78 7.32 4.89
N ILE A 108 4.74 8.15 4.90
CA ILE A 108 4.80 9.55 4.42
C ILE A 108 4.43 10.47 5.58
N SER A 109 5.37 11.34 5.95
CA SER A 109 5.15 12.38 6.94
C SER A 109 4.98 13.75 6.28
N GLY A 110 4.27 14.65 6.94
CA GLY A 110 4.11 16.02 6.50
C GLY A 110 3.15 16.83 7.37
N PRO A 111 3.19 18.18 7.27
CA PRO A 111 2.45 19.06 8.19
C PRO A 111 0.93 18.94 8.08
N GLN A 112 0.41 18.52 6.92
CA GLN A 112 -1.02 18.44 6.64
C GLN A 112 -1.50 17.00 6.42
N ASN A 113 -0.66 16.02 6.71
CA ASN A 113 -1.06 14.62 6.57
C ASN A 113 -2.04 14.23 7.67
N PRO A 114 -3.11 13.48 7.36
CA PRO A 114 -3.89 12.80 8.38
C PRO A 114 -3.07 11.63 8.96
N ASP A 115 -3.41 11.22 10.19
CA ASP A 115 -2.92 9.97 10.76
C ASP A 115 -3.81 8.83 10.23
N LEU A 116 -3.30 8.08 9.27
CA LEU A 116 -4.08 7.10 8.52
C LEU A 116 -3.22 5.94 8.04
N THR A 117 -3.73 4.72 8.18
CA THR A 117 -3.16 3.52 7.58
C THR A 117 -4.04 3.02 6.45
N LEU A 118 -3.46 2.83 5.28
CA LEU A 118 -4.08 2.28 4.09
C LEU A 118 -3.36 1.01 3.66
N ILE A 119 -4.10 0.02 3.19
CA ILE A 119 -3.55 -1.17 2.55
C ILE A 119 -4.19 -1.30 1.17
N ASP A 120 -3.38 -1.17 0.13
CA ASP A 120 -3.79 -1.42 -1.25
C ASP A 120 -3.33 -2.81 -1.69
N PHE A 121 -4.24 -3.59 -2.25
CA PHE A 121 -3.95 -4.91 -2.79
C PHE A 121 -3.86 -4.88 -4.31
N PRO A 122 -3.17 -5.87 -4.91
CA PRO A 122 -3.26 -6.09 -6.35
C PRO A 122 -4.71 -6.16 -6.81
N GLY A 123 -4.98 -5.60 -7.99
CA GLY A 123 -6.34 -5.61 -8.54
C GLY A 123 -6.82 -7.03 -8.81
N VAL A 124 -8.06 -7.33 -8.42
CA VAL A 124 -8.66 -8.64 -8.67
C VAL A 124 -8.83 -8.83 -10.18
N VAL A 125 -8.30 -9.94 -10.68
CA VAL A 125 -8.28 -10.30 -12.09
C VAL A 125 -9.30 -11.38 -12.42
N ALA A 126 -9.54 -11.61 -13.72
CA ALA A 126 -10.49 -12.60 -14.18
C ALA A 126 -9.99 -14.05 -14.05
N ASP A 127 -8.67 -14.26 -14.15
CA ASP A 127 -8.08 -15.60 -14.01
C ASP A 127 -8.37 -16.20 -12.62
N PRO A 128 -8.97 -17.39 -12.51
CA PRO A 128 -9.35 -17.95 -11.23
C PRO A 128 -8.18 -18.24 -10.28
N ASN A 129 -7.03 -18.66 -10.81
CA ASN A 129 -5.86 -19.00 -10.00
C ASN A 129 -5.22 -17.74 -9.41
N GLU A 130 -5.04 -16.72 -10.24
CA GLU A 130 -4.52 -15.42 -9.78
C GLU A 130 -5.48 -14.74 -8.81
N ARG A 131 -6.79 -14.84 -9.06
CA ARG A 131 -7.83 -14.33 -8.16
C ARG A 131 -7.73 -14.97 -6.78
N GLU A 132 -7.55 -16.27 -6.70
CA GLU A 132 -7.42 -16.99 -5.44
C GLU A 132 -6.18 -16.52 -4.66
N ILE A 133 -5.06 -16.32 -5.34
CA ILE A 133 -3.83 -15.78 -4.73
C ILE A 133 -4.11 -14.41 -4.11
N ILE A 134 -4.76 -13.51 -4.84
CA ILE A 134 -5.07 -12.16 -4.38
C ILE A 134 -6.04 -12.20 -3.19
N ILE A 135 -7.09 -13.02 -3.25
CA ILE A 135 -8.05 -13.17 -2.14
C ILE A 135 -7.35 -13.70 -0.88
N ASN A 136 -6.42 -14.63 -1.02
CA ASN A 136 -5.64 -15.15 0.10
C ASN A 136 -4.68 -14.11 0.70
N MET A 137 -4.24 -13.12 -0.06
CA MET A 137 -3.51 -11.96 0.48
C MET A 137 -4.43 -11.01 1.27
N ILE A 138 -5.67 -10.84 0.83
CA ILE A 138 -6.63 -9.91 1.44
C ILE A 138 -7.14 -10.42 2.78
N LYS A 139 -7.53 -11.70 2.86
CA LYS A 139 -8.20 -12.29 4.04
C LYS A 139 -7.51 -12.04 5.37
N PRO A 140 -6.17 -12.24 5.53
CA PRO A 140 -5.48 -12.01 6.79
C PRO A 140 -5.46 -10.54 7.24
N ASN A 141 -5.67 -9.61 6.30
CA ASN A 141 -5.60 -8.18 6.53
C ASN A 141 -6.96 -7.55 6.90
N ILE A 142 -8.05 -8.31 6.81
CA ILE A 142 -9.38 -7.85 7.19
C ILE A 142 -9.68 -8.26 8.62
N ASN A 143 -9.82 -7.27 9.50
CA ASN A 143 -10.32 -7.45 10.84
C ASN A 143 -11.65 -6.69 10.96
N LYS A 144 -12.71 -7.36 11.39
CA LYS A 144 -14.06 -6.79 11.48
C LYS A 144 -14.13 -5.55 12.36
N ASP A 145 -13.31 -5.50 13.41
CA ASP A 145 -13.37 -4.44 14.42
C ASP A 145 -12.49 -3.24 14.09
N THR A 146 -11.47 -3.42 13.25
CA THR A 146 -10.44 -2.40 12.98
C THR A 146 -10.18 -2.10 11.51
N SER A 147 -10.92 -2.72 10.60
CA SER A 147 -10.75 -2.52 9.16
C SER A 147 -11.99 -1.88 8.53
N ILE A 148 -11.76 -0.88 7.71
CA ILE A 148 -12.75 -0.29 6.81
C ILE A 148 -12.41 -0.77 5.40
N ILE A 149 -13.36 -1.39 4.72
CA ILE A 149 -13.16 -1.88 3.35
C ILE A 149 -13.64 -0.81 2.39
N LEU A 150 -12.75 -0.34 1.55
CA LEU A 150 -13.06 0.54 0.42
C LEU A 150 -13.04 -0.29 -0.87
N ALA A 151 -14.22 -0.61 -1.38
CA ALA A 151 -14.37 -1.31 -2.65
C ALA A 151 -14.49 -0.30 -3.79
N VAL A 152 -13.56 -0.37 -4.74
CA VAL A 152 -13.53 0.49 -5.93
C VAL A 152 -13.99 -0.31 -7.13
N SER A 153 -15.05 0.16 -7.78
CA SER A 153 -15.60 -0.42 -9.00
C SER A 153 -15.83 0.66 -10.07
N ARG A 154 -15.87 0.25 -11.32
CA ARG A 154 -16.36 1.11 -12.43
C ARG A 154 -17.87 1.11 -12.48
#